data_570965e32218bbd28ea3935e79b72d0e
#
_entry.id   570965e32218bbd28ea3935e79b72d0e
#
_cell.length_a   1.000
_cell.length_b   1.000
_cell.length_c   1.000
_cell.angle_alpha   90.00
_cell.angle_beta   90.00
_cell.angle_gamma   90.00
#
_symmetry.space_group_name_H-M   'P 1'
#
loop_
_entity.id
_entity.type
_entity.pdbx_description
1 polymer ?
#
loop_
_entity_poly.entity_id
_entity_poly.type
_entity_poly.pdbx_seq_one_letter_code
_entity_poly.pdbx_strand_id
1 'polypeptide(L)'
;MYDVAAIEAVFAQARQRQSSLSLLMLSTADGRSIAEASSLDADGRRIAAMANSFLTLGETVSRELKLSEADYATICTRMGNVVLIRIAAARPMTLTAVGRSELNLAVLLFHARECAQRLLPLLDARTP
;
A
#
# COMPACT_ATOMS: atom_id res chain seq x y z
N MET A 1 -14.40 0.17 -13.34
CA MET A 1 -14.80 0.12 -11.91
C MET A 1 -14.14 -1.09 -11.26
N TYR A 2 -13.64 -0.93 -10.04
CA TYR A 2 -12.89 -1.99 -9.37
C TYR A 2 -13.83 -2.88 -8.54
N ASP A 3 -13.48 -4.16 -8.46
CA ASP A 3 -14.17 -5.09 -7.57
C ASP A 3 -13.64 -4.92 -6.14
N VAL A 4 -14.25 -4.02 -5.40
CA VAL A 4 -13.82 -3.68 -4.04
C VAL A 4 -13.90 -4.91 -3.11
N ALA A 5 -14.91 -5.75 -3.28
CA ALA A 5 -15.06 -6.95 -2.45
C ALA A 5 -13.90 -7.92 -2.66
N ALA A 6 -13.43 -8.09 -3.90
CA ALA A 6 -12.28 -8.94 -4.20
C ALA A 6 -10.99 -8.35 -3.61
N ILE A 7 -10.82 -7.03 -3.68
CA ILE A 7 -9.68 -6.34 -3.08
C ILE A 7 -9.69 -6.51 -1.56
N GLU A 8 -10.84 -6.32 -0.93
CA GLU A 8 -10.98 -6.51 0.51
C GLU A 8 -10.71 -7.95 0.94
N ALA A 9 -11.06 -8.92 0.09
CA ALA A 9 -10.75 -10.33 0.37
C ALA A 9 -9.24 -10.58 0.37
N VAL A 10 -8.48 -9.94 -0.52
CA VAL A 10 -7.01 -10.03 -0.51
C VAL A 10 -6.46 -9.48 0.81
N PHE A 11 -6.98 -8.34 1.25
CA PHE A 11 -6.57 -7.73 2.53
C PHE A 11 -6.90 -8.62 3.72
N ALA A 12 -8.11 -9.20 3.73
CA ALA A 12 -8.54 -10.07 4.82
C ALA A 12 -7.64 -11.31 4.92
N GLN A 13 -7.29 -11.92 3.79
CA GLN A 13 -6.40 -13.08 3.78
C GLN A 13 -5.00 -12.73 4.29
N ALA A 14 -4.47 -11.59 3.87
CA ALA A 14 -3.15 -11.13 4.34
C ALA A 14 -3.15 -10.93 5.86
N ARG A 15 -4.20 -10.31 6.40
CA ARG A 15 -4.32 -10.07 7.84
C ARG A 15 -4.58 -11.33 8.64
N GLN A 16 -5.22 -12.34 8.05
CA GLN A 16 -5.36 -13.66 8.68
C GLN A 16 -4.02 -14.37 8.82
N ARG A 17 -3.17 -14.24 7.82
CA ARG A 17 -1.83 -14.85 7.84
C ARG A 17 -0.87 -14.09 8.74
N GLN A 18 -1.05 -12.79 8.85
CA GLN A 18 -0.19 -11.92 9.65
C GLN A 18 -1.03 -10.89 10.39
N SER A 19 -1.40 -11.21 11.63
CA SER A 19 -2.28 -10.35 12.44
C SER A 19 -1.62 -9.04 12.87
N SER A 20 -0.30 -8.94 12.75
CA SER A 20 0.43 -7.69 13.05
C SER A 20 0.34 -6.66 11.94
N LEU A 21 -0.30 -6.99 10.82
CA LEU A 21 -0.68 -6.00 9.81
C LEU A 21 -1.87 -5.21 10.34
N SER A 22 -1.64 -3.97 10.74
CA SER A 22 -2.67 -3.14 11.36
C SER A 22 -3.47 -2.33 10.36
N LEU A 23 -2.92 -2.12 9.14
CA LEU A 23 -3.64 -1.43 8.07
C LEU A 23 -3.13 -1.92 6.71
N LEU A 24 -4.06 -2.16 5.80
CA LEU A 24 -3.80 -2.32 4.37
C LEU A 24 -4.78 -1.40 3.65
N MET A 25 -4.28 -0.56 2.76
CA MET A 25 -5.09 0.40 2.02
C MET A 25 -4.63 0.45 0.58
N LEU A 26 -5.60 0.41 -0.34
CA LEU A 26 -5.36 0.69 -1.75
C LEU A 26 -5.93 2.07 -2.07
N SER A 27 -5.13 2.91 -2.68
CA SER A 27 -5.55 4.25 -3.09
C SER A 27 -5.08 4.55 -4.51
N THR A 28 -5.76 5.49 -5.16
CA THR A 28 -5.33 6.01 -6.46
C THR A 28 -4.11 6.91 -6.28
N ALA A 29 -3.38 7.13 -7.36
CA ALA A 29 -2.18 7.99 -7.33
C ALA A 29 -2.50 9.44 -6.97
N ASP A 30 -3.74 9.88 -7.17
CA ASP A 30 -4.19 11.22 -6.77
C ASP A 30 -4.76 11.26 -5.35
N GLY A 31 -4.62 10.18 -4.59
CA GLY A 31 -4.89 10.19 -3.16
C GLY A 31 -6.31 9.82 -2.74
N ARG A 32 -7.07 9.11 -3.58
CA ARG A 32 -8.40 8.63 -3.23
C ARG A 32 -8.34 7.20 -2.71
N SER A 33 -8.93 6.93 -1.56
CA SER A 33 -9.03 5.58 -1.02
C SER A 33 -10.02 4.76 -1.84
N ILE A 34 -9.61 3.56 -2.26
CA ILE A 34 -10.44 2.60 -2.99
C ILE A 34 -10.97 1.53 -2.03
N ALA A 35 -10.09 0.98 -1.20
CA ALA A 35 -10.43 -0.07 -0.24
C ALA A 35 -9.43 -0.06 0.90
N GLU A 36 -9.90 -0.46 2.08
CA GLU A 36 -9.02 -0.57 3.25
C GLU A 36 -9.50 -1.65 4.20
N ALA A 37 -8.54 -2.19 4.96
CA ALA A 37 -8.80 -3.05 6.09
C ALA A 37 -7.87 -2.59 7.22
N SER A 38 -8.44 -2.22 8.37
CA SER A 38 -7.67 -1.57 9.42
C SER A 38 -8.20 -1.92 10.79
N SER A 39 -7.28 -2.07 11.75
CA SER A 39 -7.57 -2.09 13.18
C SER A 39 -7.24 -0.75 13.84
N LEU A 40 -6.79 0.23 13.05
CA LEU A 40 -6.42 1.55 13.54
C LEU A 40 -7.59 2.52 13.43
N ASP A 41 -7.70 3.42 14.39
CA ASP A 41 -8.62 4.55 14.30
C ASP A 41 -7.92 5.68 13.53
N ALA A 42 -8.02 5.63 12.20
CA ALA A 42 -7.36 6.58 11.33
C ALA A 42 -8.31 7.02 10.23
N ASP A 43 -8.18 8.28 9.82
CA ASP A 43 -8.95 8.82 8.70
C ASP A 43 -8.33 8.34 7.38
N GLY A 44 -8.98 7.37 6.74
CA GLY A 44 -8.47 6.76 5.50
C GLY A 44 -8.27 7.75 4.37
N ARG A 45 -9.12 8.78 4.26
CA ARG A 45 -8.99 9.81 3.23
C ARG A 45 -7.72 10.62 3.41
N ARG A 46 -7.42 11.00 4.65
CA ARG A 46 -6.19 11.74 4.95
C ARG A 46 -4.96 10.87 4.75
N ILE A 47 -5.02 9.62 5.17
CA ILE A 47 -3.89 8.69 4.99
C ILE A 47 -3.61 8.48 3.51
N ALA A 48 -4.64 8.28 2.69
CA ALA A 48 -4.47 8.10 1.25
C ALA A 48 -3.79 9.33 0.62
N ALA A 49 -4.22 10.53 0.98
CA ALA A 49 -3.64 11.76 0.46
C ALA A 49 -2.17 11.92 0.87
N MET A 50 -1.88 11.72 2.15
CA MET A 50 -0.52 11.87 2.68
C MET A 50 0.43 10.80 2.15
N ALA A 51 -0.03 9.55 2.06
CA ALA A 51 0.77 8.43 1.55
C ALA A 51 1.20 8.67 0.11
N ASN A 52 0.27 9.14 -0.72
CA ASN A 52 0.58 9.42 -2.13
C ASN A 52 1.50 10.62 -2.29
N SER A 53 1.33 11.67 -1.49
CA SER A 53 2.25 12.80 -1.48
C SER A 53 3.66 12.37 -1.08
N PHE A 54 3.77 11.55 -0.05
CA PHE A 54 5.06 11.04 0.42
C PHE A 54 5.75 10.19 -0.64
N LEU A 55 5.03 9.25 -1.26
CA LEU A 55 5.59 8.37 -2.29
C LEU A 55 6.00 9.16 -3.53
N THR A 56 5.17 10.11 -3.96
CA THR A 56 5.49 10.99 -5.09
C THR A 56 6.75 11.80 -4.82
N LEU A 57 6.92 12.30 -3.59
CA LEU A 57 8.13 13.01 -3.21
C LEU A 57 9.35 12.09 -3.29
N GLY A 58 9.24 10.86 -2.82
CA GLY A 58 10.30 9.87 -2.94
C GLY A 58 10.68 9.56 -4.38
N GLU A 59 9.69 9.45 -5.25
CA GLU A 59 9.91 9.26 -6.69
C GLU A 59 10.65 10.46 -7.30
N THR A 60 10.28 11.67 -6.89
CA THR A 60 10.93 12.90 -7.34
C THR A 60 12.39 12.96 -6.89
N VAL A 61 12.66 12.62 -5.63
CA VAL A 61 14.03 12.58 -5.10
C VAL A 61 14.87 11.58 -5.89
N SER A 62 14.33 10.40 -6.18
CA SER A 62 15.05 9.39 -6.96
C SER A 62 15.41 9.90 -8.35
N ARG A 63 14.52 10.61 -9.01
CA ARG A 63 14.81 11.20 -10.34
C ARG A 63 15.86 12.31 -10.27
N GLU A 64 15.77 13.18 -9.25
CA GLU A 64 16.76 14.25 -9.05
C GLU A 64 18.16 13.69 -8.84
N LEU A 65 18.25 12.55 -8.16
CA LEU A 65 19.53 11.88 -7.90
C LEU A 65 19.97 11.00 -9.08
N LYS A 66 19.19 10.97 -10.16
CA LYS A 66 19.45 10.15 -11.36
C LYS A 66 19.57 8.66 -11.05
N LEU A 67 18.77 8.21 -10.09
CA LEU A 67 18.59 6.80 -9.77
C LEU A 67 17.45 6.23 -10.61
N SER A 68 17.28 4.92 -10.55
CA SER A 68 16.12 4.28 -11.16
C SER A 68 14.85 4.66 -10.38
N GLU A 69 13.68 4.25 -10.90
CA GLU A 69 12.41 4.49 -10.22
C GLU A 69 12.40 3.88 -8.84
N ALA A 70 11.73 4.55 -7.90
CA ALA A 70 11.60 4.04 -6.54
C ALA A 70 10.69 2.82 -6.51
N ASP A 71 11.16 1.73 -5.91
CA ASP A 71 10.37 0.51 -5.75
C ASP A 71 9.36 0.64 -4.63
N TYR A 72 9.76 1.27 -3.53
CA TYR A 72 8.90 1.50 -2.38
C TYR A 72 9.49 2.60 -1.52
N ALA A 73 8.66 3.11 -0.61
CA ALA A 73 9.09 4.04 0.43
C ALA A 73 8.67 3.47 1.79
N THR A 74 9.40 3.82 2.83
CA THR A 74 9.10 3.33 4.18
C THR A 74 9.30 4.40 5.22
N ILE A 75 8.50 4.29 6.29
CA ILE A 75 8.67 5.10 7.50
C ILE A 75 8.82 4.12 8.65
N CYS A 76 9.94 4.19 9.36
CA CYS A 76 10.23 3.29 10.48
C CYS A 76 10.10 4.06 11.79
N THR A 77 9.28 3.52 12.70
CA THR A 77 9.10 4.08 14.04
C THR A 77 9.23 2.98 15.08
N ARG A 78 9.35 3.38 16.34
CA ARG A 78 9.41 2.40 17.44
C ARG A 78 8.08 1.68 17.65
N MET A 79 6.96 2.29 17.22
CA MET A 79 5.61 1.75 17.41
C MET A 79 5.14 0.91 16.23
N GLY A 80 5.91 0.88 15.15
CA GLY A 80 5.58 0.15 13.93
C GLY A 80 6.14 0.85 12.72
N ASN A 81 5.97 0.20 11.57
CA ASN A 81 6.52 0.66 10.30
C ASN A 81 5.43 0.79 9.25
N VAL A 82 5.68 1.67 8.28
CA VAL A 82 4.81 1.87 7.13
C VAL A 82 5.60 1.56 5.87
N VAL A 83 4.98 0.81 4.95
CA VAL A 83 5.53 0.56 3.61
C VAL A 83 4.53 1.08 2.59
N LEU A 84 5.01 1.83 1.62
CA LEU A 84 4.25 2.38 0.51
C LEU A 84 4.80 1.81 -0.79
N ILE A 85 3.94 1.14 -1.57
CA ILE A 85 4.33 0.53 -2.85
C ILE A 85 3.49 1.14 -3.96
N ARG A 86 4.16 1.61 -5.03
CA ARG A 86 3.46 2.04 -6.23
C ARG A 86 3.17 0.81 -7.09
N ILE A 87 1.89 0.54 -7.34
CA ILE A 87 1.46 -0.56 -8.19
C ILE A 87 1.29 -0.03 -9.61
N ALA A 88 2.07 -0.59 -10.53
CA ALA A 88 2.05 -0.21 -11.94
C ALA A 88 0.92 -0.92 -12.68
N ALA A 89 -0.31 -0.60 -12.31
CA ALA A 89 -1.51 -1.06 -13.00
C ALA A 89 -1.84 -0.12 -14.16
N ALA A 90 -2.91 -0.40 -14.91
CA ALA A 90 -3.38 0.46 -16.00
C ALA A 90 -3.52 1.91 -15.54
N ARG A 91 -4.05 2.11 -14.31
CA ARG A 91 -3.95 3.37 -13.58
C ARG A 91 -3.06 3.14 -12.38
N PRO A 92 -2.02 3.98 -12.17
CA PRO A 92 -1.15 3.79 -11.01
C PRO A 92 -1.92 3.84 -9.70
N MET A 93 -1.62 2.89 -8.83
CA MET A 93 -2.22 2.77 -7.51
C MET A 93 -1.14 2.76 -6.45
N THR A 94 -1.52 3.02 -5.22
CA THR A 94 -0.61 2.94 -4.08
C THR A 94 -1.17 1.96 -3.05
N LEU A 95 -0.34 1.02 -2.66
CA LEU A 95 -0.62 0.17 -1.50
C LEU A 95 0.10 0.75 -0.30
N THR A 96 -0.66 1.00 0.76
CA THR A 96 -0.13 1.40 2.07
C THR A 96 -0.29 0.23 3.02
N ALA A 97 0.80 -0.22 3.62
CA ALA A 97 0.79 -1.32 4.58
C ALA A 97 1.44 -0.86 5.88
N VAL A 98 0.78 -1.09 7.00
CA VAL A 98 1.29 -0.73 8.33
C VAL A 98 1.43 -2.01 9.15
N GLY A 99 2.60 -2.20 9.73
CA GLY A 99 2.88 -3.30 10.65
C GLY A 99 3.16 -2.78 12.05
N ARG A 100 2.67 -3.50 13.06
CA ARG A 100 2.98 -3.18 14.46
C ARG A 100 4.43 -3.49 14.78
N SER A 101 4.91 -3.05 15.93
CA SER A 101 6.32 -3.12 16.31
C SER A 101 6.90 -4.55 16.36
N GLU A 102 6.08 -5.56 16.60
CA GLU A 102 6.53 -6.96 16.61
C GLU A 102 6.81 -7.50 15.21
N LEU A 103 6.39 -6.79 14.16
CA LEU A 103 6.63 -7.17 12.77
C LEU A 103 7.81 -6.38 12.24
N ASN A 104 8.93 -7.05 11.93
CA ASN A 104 10.09 -6.34 11.41
C ASN A 104 9.84 -5.87 9.97
N LEU A 105 10.66 -4.91 9.54
CA LEU A 105 10.48 -4.26 8.24
C LEU A 105 10.57 -5.24 7.07
N ALA A 106 11.50 -6.20 7.14
CA ALA A 106 11.68 -7.16 6.04
C ALA A 106 10.43 -8.03 5.84
N VAL A 107 9.81 -8.47 6.93
CA VAL A 107 8.60 -9.28 6.88
C VAL A 107 7.40 -8.41 6.44
N LEU A 108 7.30 -7.19 6.93
CA LEU A 108 6.28 -6.26 6.48
C LEU A 108 6.37 -6.03 4.97
N LEU A 109 7.58 -5.78 4.47
CA LEU A 109 7.80 -5.56 3.03
C LEU A 109 7.43 -6.80 2.22
N PHE A 110 7.77 -8.01 2.71
CA PHE A 110 7.40 -9.25 2.05
C PHE A 110 5.88 -9.35 1.89
N HIS A 111 5.13 -9.13 2.97
CA HIS A 111 3.66 -9.20 2.94
C HIS A 111 3.06 -8.13 2.06
N ALA A 112 3.62 -6.92 2.09
CA ALA A 112 3.15 -5.82 1.25
C ALA A 112 3.36 -6.13 -0.24
N ARG A 113 4.52 -6.68 -0.61
CA ARG A 113 4.79 -7.06 -2.00
C ARG A 113 3.90 -8.19 -2.48
N GLU A 114 3.69 -9.20 -1.65
CA GLU A 114 2.78 -10.30 -1.97
C GLU A 114 1.37 -9.78 -2.19
N CYS A 115 0.93 -8.89 -1.32
CA CYS A 115 -0.38 -8.26 -1.43
C CYS A 115 -0.50 -7.47 -2.75
N ALA A 116 0.51 -6.66 -3.08
CA ALA A 116 0.53 -5.90 -4.32
C ALA A 116 0.44 -6.80 -5.55
N GLN A 117 1.16 -7.92 -5.55
CA GLN A 117 1.12 -8.89 -6.66
C GLN A 117 -0.27 -9.51 -6.81
N ARG A 118 -0.94 -9.80 -5.71
CA ARG A 118 -2.29 -10.37 -5.72
C ARG A 118 -3.34 -9.36 -6.13
N LEU A 119 -3.10 -8.08 -5.89
CA LEU A 119 -4.01 -7.01 -6.31
C LEU A 119 -3.90 -6.71 -7.80
N LEU A 120 -2.73 -6.88 -8.39
CA LEU A 120 -2.47 -6.44 -9.76
C LEU A 120 -3.48 -6.99 -10.78
N PRO A 121 -3.81 -8.31 -10.79
CA PRO A 121 -4.81 -8.82 -11.73
C PRO A 121 -6.19 -8.18 -11.55
N LEU A 122 -6.54 -7.79 -10.32
CA LEU A 122 -7.83 -7.17 -10.02
C LEU A 122 -7.90 -5.72 -10.53
N LEU A 123 -6.74 -5.06 -10.65
CA LEU A 123 -6.65 -3.68 -11.08
C LEU A 123 -6.55 -3.55 -12.60
N ASP A 124 -6.01 -4.57 -13.26
CA ASP A 124 -5.88 -4.61 -14.72
C ASP A 124 -7.06 -5.28 -15.40
N ALA A 125 -7.83 -6.09 -14.65
CA ALA A 125 -9.01 -6.74 -15.17
C ALA A 125 -10.11 -5.70 -15.37
N ARG A 126 -10.29 -5.27 -16.61
CA ARG A 126 -11.43 -4.44 -16.97
C ARG A 126 -12.63 -5.35 -17.18
N THR A 127 -13.62 -5.21 -16.33
CA THR A 127 -14.93 -5.77 -16.65
C THR A 127 -15.45 -5.10 -17.91
N PRO A 128 -15.83 -5.89 -18.91
CA PRO A 128 -16.44 -5.33 -20.12
C PRO A 128 -17.71 -4.55 -19.78
#